data_053cea5065a891a0eceb8d93ca2a610c
#
_entry.id   053cea5065a891a0eceb8d93ca2a610c
#
_cell.length_a   1.000
_cell.length_b   1.000
_cell.length_c   1.000
_cell.angle_alpha   90.00
_cell.angle_beta   90.00
_cell.angle_gamma   90.00
#
_symmetry.space_group_name_H-M   'P 1'
#
loop_
_entity.id
_entity.type
_entity.pdbx_description
1 polymer ?
#
loop_
_entity_poly.entity_id
_entity_poly.type
_entity_poly.pdbx_seq_one_letter_code
_entity_poly.pdbx_strand_id
1 'polypeptide(L)'
;MTISLCVIAGNETAHIKTMLDSFVGIIDELSLVRAIGSQEPDDTEQLARDWCERNAVPLVFSDYRNGVTAQAWRHVDSFARARNQAFAQGTGDWLLWADCDDVLTDAADLRERLKELTEDVLMLRCPYDVRGTGKKLQRERIIRRTAFASGRVWHHDVHENLLLLPNDLHNEWTVPVWRHQPVSIKQSNRKRNLAILGRSVAESATQYFYIHQEHYCAGNKTAAEQFGRIALSFPNLDDSFRYEVQLNLARLVASRREALQFALGAHGVFPWCREAIASIIMLAFERNDGRRASFWAERMMWLPEPKEKDRPWTHEVKWYGWAGLDLAARSYRLADKPRKADGLQWAFHKYEKPAIRLTQKTLGDSTRSVSFREAWLGTAAQPETIEHVFLVRPDDKETMAMSKQFIHDVGQPRATERAMISVHIEDGMVPPHDWDKLVIASGVTLIDAENIKEILAAKKP
;
A
#
# COMPACT_ATOMS: atom_id res chain seq x y z
N MET A 1 -35.07 -5.76 -8.12
CA MET A 1 -33.86 -5.09 -7.60
C MET A 1 -32.90 -4.87 -8.74
N THR A 2 -32.49 -3.65 -8.95
CA THR A 2 -31.60 -3.18 -10.02
C THR A 2 -30.34 -2.57 -9.45
N ILE A 3 -29.25 -2.62 -10.21
CA ILE A 3 -27.91 -2.19 -9.78
C ILE A 3 -27.32 -1.25 -10.83
N SER A 4 -27.01 -0.02 -10.45
CA SER A 4 -26.23 0.91 -11.28
C SER A 4 -24.76 0.91 -10.86
N LEU A 5 -23.85 0.83 -11.83
CA LEU A 5 -22.42 1.10 -11.60
C LEU A 5 -22.15 2.58 -11.92
N CYS A 6 -21.75 3.35 -10.91
CA CYS A 6 -21.49 4.79 -11.00
C CYS A 6 -19.99 5.01 -11.11
N VAL A 7 -19.50 5.44 -12.27
CA VAL A 7 -18.08 5.60 -12.57
C VAL A 7 -17.75 7.05 -12.89
N ILE A 8 -16.66 7.55 -12.35
CA ILE A 8 -16.01 8.75 -12.85
C ILE A 8 -14.75 8.35 -13.61
N ALA A 9 -14.59 8.80 -14.82
CA ALA A 9 -13.47 8.44 -15.67
C ALA A 9 -12.68 9.68 -16.12
N GLY A 10 -11.37 9.60 -16.01
CA GLY A 10 -10.46 10.46 -16.76
C GLY A 10 -10.29 9.94 -18.20
N ASN A 11 -9.10 10.10 -18.74
CA ASN A 11 -8.67 9.44 -19.97
C ASN A 11 -8.11 8.05 -19.59
N GLU A 12 -8.97 7.03 -19.67
CA GLU A 12 -8.77 5.68 -19.07
C GLU A 12 -8.86 4.55 -20.11
N THR A 13 -8.54 4.83 -21.37
CA THR A 13 -8.56 3.86 -22.48
C THR A 13 -7.86 2.54 -22.13
N ALA A 14 -6.78 2.60 -21.33
CA ALA A 14 -6.01 1.41 -20.94
C ALA A 14 -6.71 0.51 -19.92
N HIS A 15 -7.66 1.04 -19.14
CA HIS A 15 -8.17 0.36 -17.95
C HIS A 15 -9.68 0.10 -17.97
N ILE A 16 -10.45 0.99 -18.55
CA ILE A 16 -11.91 0.98 -18.46
C ILE A 16 -12.53 -0.34 -18.88
N LYS A 17 -12.03 -0.95 -19.96
CA LYS A 17 -12.56 -2.24 -20.45
C LYS A 17 -12.38 -3.35 -19.42
N THR A 18 -11.20 -3.48 -18.84
CA THR A 18 -10.90 -4.53 -17.84
C THR A 18 -11.75 -4.35 -16.58
N MET A 19 -11.97 -3.10 -16.16
CA MET A 19 -12.86 -2.79 -15.05
C MET A 19 -14.30 -3.21 -15.40
N LEU A 20 -14.85 -2.77 -16.53
CA LEU A 20 -16.22 -3.09 -16.94
C LEU A 20 -16.44 -4.60 -17.13
N ASP A 21 -15.48 -5.32 -17.69
CA ASP A 21 -15.56 -6.77 -17.88
C ASP A 21 -15.74 -7.52 -16.54
N SER A 22 -15.27 -6.96 -15.43
CA SER A 22 -15.45 -7.54 -14.09
C SER A 22 -16.88 -7.36 -13.53
N PHE A 23 -17.71 -6.54 -14.16
CA PHE A 23 -19.11 -6.28 -13.77
C PHE A 23 -20.14 -6.95 -14.69
N VAL A 24 -19.69 -7.76 -15.65
CA VAL A 24 -20.59 -8.49 -16.55
C VAL A 24 -21.58 -9.36 -15.76
N GLY A 25 -22.88 -9.23 -16.06
CA GLY A 25 -23.96 -9.95 -15.38
C GLY A 25 -24.29 -9.48 -13.96
N ILE A 26 -23.58 -8.48 -13.47
CA ILE A 26 -23.78 -7.91 -12.13
C ILE A 26 -24.62 -6.66 -12.17
N ILE A 27 -24.37 -5.76 -13.11
CA ILE A 27 -25.03 -4.46 -13.21
C ILE A 27 -26.15 -4.44 -14.25
N ASP A 28 -27.14 -3.61 -14.01
CA ASP A 28 -28.27 -3.37 -14.91
C ASP A 28 -28.12 -2.04 -15.65
N GLU A 29 -27.23 -1.15 -15.21
CA GLU A 29 -27.00 0.18 -15.77
C GLU A 29 -25.56 0.62 -15.51
N LEU A 30 -24.96 1.32 -16.47
CA LEU A 30 -23.71 2.07 -16.29
C LEU A 30 -23.99 3.58 -16.30
N SER A 31 -23.72 4.25 -15.18
CA SER A 31 -23.67 5.71 -15.07
C SER A 31 -22.22 6.17 -15.15
N LEU A 32 -21.82 6.74 -16.28
CA LEU A 32 -20.44 7.17 -16.55
C LEU A 32 -20.35 8.69 -16.65
N VAL A 33 -19.54 9.28 -15.79
CA VAL A 33 -19.20 10.70 -15.82
C VAL A 33 -17.76 10.90 -16.25
N ARG A 34 -17.54 11.55 -17.41
CA ARG A 34 -16.20 11.90 -17.85
C ARG A 34 -15.71 13.15 -17.11
N ALA A 35 -14.56 13.06 -16.44
CA ALA A 35 -14.01 14.09 -15.56
C ALA A 35 -12.53 14.39 -15.91
N ILE A 36 -12.31 14.94 -17.12
CA ILE A 36 -10.97 15.17 -17.72
C ILE A 36 -10.45 16.61 -17.58
N GLY A 37 -11.26 17.52 -17.03
CA GLY A 37 -10.91 18.95 -17.02
C GLY A 37 -10.85 19.54 -18.43
N SER A 38 -9.78 20.26 -18.77
CA SER A 38 -9.54 20.85 -20.08
C SER A 38 -8.74 19.95 -21.03
N GLN A 39 -8.58 18.66 -20.72
CA GLN A 39 -7.92 17.72 -21.62
C GLN A 39 -8.84 17.35 -22.79
N GLU A 40 -8.22 17.04 -23.93
CA GLU A 40 -8.94 16.39 -25.02
C GLU A 40 -9.37 14.99 -24.58
N PRO A 41 -10.60 14.56 -24.89
CA PRO A 41 -11.05 13.22 -24.59
C PRO A 41 -10.28 12.18 -25.42
N ASP A 42 -10.01 11.02 -24.79
CA ASP A 42 -9.55 9.82 -25.48
C ASP A 42 -10.74 8.90 -25.83
N ASP A 43 -10.47 7.66 -26.22
CA ASP A 43 -11.48 6.68 -26.61
C ASP A 43 -12.24 6.04 -25.43
N THR A 44 -12.06 6.53 -24.20
CA THR A 44 -12.68 5.96 -22.99
C THR A 44 -14.20 5.86 -23.10
N GLU A 45 -14.86 6.94 -23.59
CA GLU A 45 -16.31 6.94 -23.81
C GLU A 45 -16.73 5.89 -24.85
N GLN A 46 -16.04 5.84 -25.99
CA GLN A 46 -16.38 4.89 -27.04
C GLN A 46 -16.26 3.44 -26.57
N LEU A 47 -15.20 3.12 -25.85
CA LEU A 47 -15.01 1.79 -25.27
C LEU A 47 -16.12 1.42 -24.28
N ALA A 48 -16.59 2.36 -23.48
CA ALA A 48 -17.71 2.14 -22.58
C ALA A 48 -19.03 1.91 -23.35
N ARG A 49 -19.30 2.69 -24.40
CA ARG A 49 -20.49 2.50 -25.28
C ARG A 49 -20.48 1.14 -25.95
N ASP A 50 -19.36 0.76 -26.56
CA ASP A 50 -19.22 -0.55 -27.24
C ASP A 50 -19.37 -1.71 -26.25
N TRP A 51 -18.90 -1.53 -25.00
CA TRP A 51 -19.08 -2.53 -23.95
C TRP A 51 -20.56 -2.63 -23.54
N CYS A 52 -21.22 -1.52 -23.32
CA CYS A 52 -22.64 -1.46 -22.96
C CYS A 52 -23.54 -2.08 -24.04
N GLU A 53 -23.30 -1.77 -25.31
CA GLU A 53 -24.04 -2.37 -26.44
C GLU A 53 -23.87 -3.90 -26.49
N ARG A 54 -22.62 -4.39 -26.37
CA ARG A 54 -22.33 -5.83 -26.40
C ARG A 54 -22.97 -6.60 -25.26
N ASN A 55 -23.12 -5.98 -24.09
CA ASN A 55 -23.62 -6.63 -22.87
C ASN A 55 -25.09 -6.28 -22.59
N ALA A 56 -25.74 -5.53 -23.49
CA ALA A 56 -27.13 -5.04 -23.35
C ALA A 56 -27.36 -4.28 -22.03
N VAL A 57 -26.38 -3.49 -21.60
CA VAL A 57 -26.43 -2.64 -20.40
C VAL A 57 -26.69 -1.21 -20.83
N PRO A 58 -27.78 -0.55 -20.38
CA PRO A 58 -28.01 0.87 -20.62
C PRO A 58 -26.84 1.74 -20.11
N LEU A 59 -26.46 2.75 -20.92
CA LEU A 59 -25.47 3.75 -20.56
C LEU A 59 -26.12 5.11 -20.36
N VAL A 60 -25.92 5.70 -19.18
CA VAL A 60 -26.14 7.11 -18.92
C VAL A 60 -24.78 7.81 -18.89
N PHE A 61 -24.55 8.72 -19.82
CA PHE A 61 -23.26 9.41 -19.97
C PHE A 61 -23.42 10.92 -19.84
N SER A 62 -22.46 11.55 -19.15
CA SER A 62 -22.35 13.01 -19.11
C SER A 62 -20.90 13.46 -18.84
N ASP A 63 -20.64 14.75 -19.14
CA ASP A 63 -19.39 15.41 -18.79
C ASP A 63 -19.51 16.13 -17.44
N TYR A 64 -18.53 15.93 -16.59
CA TYR A 64 -18.31 16.79 -15.43
C TYR A 64 -17.53 18.02 -15.86
N ARG A 65 -18.07 19.19 -15.52
CA ARG A 65 -17.41 20.48 -15.79
C ARG A 65 -16.82 21.05 -14.53
N ASN A 66 -15.54 21.35 -14.57
CA ASN A 66 -14.86 22.07 -13.51
C ASN A 66 -15.52 23.41 -13.21
N GLY A 67 -15.47 23.84 -11.96
CA GLY A 67 -15.93 25.18 -11.56
C GLY A 67 -15.16 26.29 -12.28
N VAL A 68 -15.76 27.48 -12.32
CA VAL A 68 -15.26 28.65 -13.09
C VAL A 68 -13.77 28.91 -12.86
N THR A 69 -13.29 28.84 -11.63
CA THR A 69 -11.90 29.10 -11.26
C THR A 69 -10.92 27.97 -11.64
N ALA A 70 -11.41 26.83 -12.10
CA ALA A 70 -10.64 25.66 -12.51
C ALA A 70 -10.88 25.22 -13.96
N GLN A 71 -11.58 26.00 -14.76
CA GLN A 71 -11.90 25.64 -16.14
C GLN A 71 -10.68 25.27 -17.00
N ALA A 72 -9.56 25.95 -16.78
CA ALA A 72 -8.32 25.70 -17.51
C ALA A 72 -7.49 24.53 -16.94
N TRP A 73 -7.95 23.86 -15.87
CA TRP A 73 -7.21 22.76 -15.28
C TRP A 73 -7.29 21.50 -16.15
N ARG A 74 -6.14 20.84 -16.32
CA ARG A 74 -6.04 19.58 -17.06
C ARG A 74 -6.54 18.36 -16.29
N HIS A 75 -7.23 18.55 -15.18
CA HIS A 75 -7.77 17.48 -14.34
C HIS A 75 -9.06 17.96 -13.67
N VAL A 76 -9.81 17.03 -13.11
CA VAL A 76 -10.98 17.32 -12.28
C VAL A 76 -10.63 18.24 -11.13
N ASP A 77 -11.54 19.12 -10.75
CA ASP A 77 -11.36 20.03 -9.60
C ASP A 77 -12.02 19.50 -8.31
N SER A 78 -12.91 18.49 -8.42
CA SER A 78 -13.54 17.83 -7.28
C SER A 78 -14.00 16.41 -7.65
N PHE A 79 -13.39 15.43 -7.04
CA PHE A 79 -13.82 14.03 -7.20
C PHE A 79 -15.20 13.81 -6.59
N ALA A 80 -15.48 14.41 -5.42
CA ALA A 80 -16.78 14.27 -4.77
C ALA A 80 -17.92 14.81 -5.65
N ARG A 81 -17.76 15.99 -6.26
CA ARG A 81 -18.77 16.54 -7.16
C ARG A 81 -18.99 15.71 -8.40
N ALA A 82 -17.92 15.22 -9.03
CA ALA A 82 -18.01 14.33 -10.17
C ALA A 82 -18.69 13.01 -9.80
N ARG A 83 -18.36 12.42 -8.63
CA ARG A 83 -18.98 11.19 -8.14
C ARG A 83 -20.45 11.40 -7.78
N ASN A 84 -20.79 12.52 -7.14
CA ASN A 84 -22.18 12.88 -6.87
C ASN A 84 -23.00 12.99 -8.17
N GLN A 85 -22.43 13.53 -9.25
CA GLN A 85 -23.08 13.58 -10.55
C GLN A 85 -23.33 12.16 -11.10
N ALA A 86 -22.35 11.26 -11.01
CA ALA A 86 -22.53 9.87 -11.45
C ALA A 86 -23.60 9.14 -10.62
N PHE A 87 -23.63 9.37 -9.31
CA PHE A 87 -24.63 8.78 -8.42
C PHE A 87 -26.03 9.34 -8.67
N ALA A 88 -26.15 10.63 -8.95
CA ALA A 88 -27.45 11.27 -9.25
C ALA A 88 -28.08 10.76 -10.56
N GLN A 89 -27.29 10.29 -11.50
CA GLN A 89 -27.72 9.72 -12.77
C GLN A 89 -28.13 8.25 -12.64
N GLY A 90 -27.56 7.52 -11.67
CA GLY A 90 -27.87 6.10 -11.46
C GLY A 90 -29.30 5.89 -10.98
N THR A 91 -30.04 4.98 -11.67
CA THR A 91 -31.45 4.72 -11.39
C THR A 91 -31.70 3.42 -10.63
N GLY A 92 -30.69 2.57 -10.46
CA GLY A 92 -30.77 1.30 -9.74
C GLY A 92 -31.13 1.44 -8.26
N ASP A 93 -31.70 0.41 -7.68
CA ASP A 93 -31.98 0.34 -6.23
C ASP A 93 -30.70 0.43 -5.41
N TRP A 94 -29.62 -0.12 -5.95
CA TRP A 94 -28.26 -0.03 -5.41
C TRP A 94 -27.32 0.67 -6.38
N LEU A 95 -26.49 1.55 -5.84
CA LEU A 95 -25.46 2.29 -6.54
C LEU A 95 -24.10 1.74 -6.12
N LEU A 96 -23.40 1.11 -7.05
CA LEU A 96 -22.03 0.63 -6.89
C LEU A 96 -21.07 1.65 -7.49
N TRP A 97 -19.85 1.69 -6.99
CA TRP A 97 -18.81 2.47 -7.66
C TRP A 97 -17.47 1.73 -7.73
N ALA A 98 -16.73 2.06 -8.75
CA ALA A 98 -15.36 1.61 -8.97
C ALA A 98 -14.55 2.73 -9.61
N ASP A 99 -13.25 2.75 -9.35
CA ASP A 99 -12.31 3.52 -10.16
C ASP A 99 -11.97 2.69 -11.42
N CYS A 100 -11.56 3.34 -12.51
CA CYS A 100 -11.34 2.63 -13.79
C CYS A 100 -10.22 1.60 -13.72
N ASP A 101 -9.35 1.69 -12.74
CA ASP A 101 -8.26 0.74 -12.45
C ASP A 101 -8.61 -0.30 -11.37
N ASP A 102 -9.88 -0.37 -10.94
CA ASP A 102 -10.37 -1.42 -10.05
C ASP A 102 -10.89 -2.63 -10.84
N VAL A 103 -10.80 -3.81 -10.25
CA VAL A 103 -11.41 -5.06 -10.75
C VAL A 103 -12.21 -5.70 -9.63
N LEU A 104 -13.46 -6.01 -9.89
CA LEU A 104 -14.33 -6.71 -8.96
C LEU A 104 -14.07 -8.23 -9.02
N THR A 105 -13.93 -8.86 -7.88
CA THR A 105 -13.77 -10.33 -7.76
C THR A 105 -14.68 -10.87 -6.68
N ASP A 106 -14.91 -12.19 -6.72
CA ASP A 106 -15.70 -12.91 -5.72
C ASP A 106 -17.15 -12.36 -5.58
N ALA A 107 -17.78 -11.99 -6.72
CA ALA A 107 -19.05 -11.29 -6.77
C ALA A 107 -20.22 -12.15 -7.32
N ALA A 108 -20.05 -13.47 -7.48
CA ALA A 108 -21.02 -14.33 -8.13
C ALA A 108 -22.41 -14.32 -7.45
N ASP A 109 -22.47 -14.22 -6.13
CA ASP A 109 -23.68 -14.19 -5.32
C ASP A 109 -24.12 -12.76 -4.91
N LEU A 110 -23.46 -11.72 -5.43
CA LEU A 110 -23.70 -10.35 -5.01
C LEU A 110 -25.18 -9.95 -5.11
N ARG A 111 -25.82 -10.26 -6.25
CA ARG A 111 -27.20 -9.88 -6.49
C ARG A 111 -28.16 -10.54 -5.51
N GLU A 112 -27.96 -11.81 -5.21
CA GLU A 112 -28.82 -12.56 -4.27
C GLU A 112 -28.66 -12.02 -2.85
N ARG A 113 -27.44 -11.78 -2.42
CA ARG A 113 -27.16 -11.22 -1.09
C ARG A 113 -27.74 -9.83 -0.91
N LEU A 114 -27.75 -8.98 -1.95
CA LEU A 114 -28.36 -7.64 -1.89
C LEU A 114 -29.89 -7.72 -1.74
N LYS A 115 -30.56 -8.75 -2.30
CA LYS A 115 -31.99 -8.96 -2.13
C LYS A 115 -32.39 -9.34 -0.70
N GLU A 116 -31.49 -9.99 0.03
CA GLU A 116 -31.75 -10.44 1.40
C GLU A 116 -31.62 -9.32 2.45
N LEU A 117 -31.07 -8.18 2.04
CA LEU A 117 -30.85 -7.06 2.96
C LEU A 117 -32.17 -6.30 3.27
N THR A 118 -32.36 -6.01 4.54
CA THR A 118 -33.45 -5.16 5.01
C THR A 118 -33.30 -3.73 4.51
N GLU A 119 -34.40 -2.97 4.45
CA GLU A 119 -34.42 -1.62 3.89
C GLU A 119 -33.62 -0.59 4.70
N ASP A 120 -33.37 -0.86 5.95
CA ASP A 120 -32.60 -0.02 6.86
C ASP A 120 -31.09 -0.07 6.63
N VAL A 121 -30.58 -1.10 5.94
CA VAL A 121 -29.17 -1.15 5.54
C VAL A 121 -28.94 -0.20 4.37
N LEU A 122 -28.26 0.90 4.62
CA LEU A 122 -28.07 1.99 3.67
C LEU A 122 -26.77 1.88 2.89
N MET A 123 -25.76 1.20 3.42
CA MET A 123 -24.42 1.11 2.81
C MET A 123 -23.75 -0.21 3.17
N LEU A 124 -22.93 -0.68 2.24
CA LEU A 124 -22.04 -1.83 2.47
C LEU A 124 -20.59 -1.41 2.28
N ARG A 125 -19.80 -1.74 3.27
CA ARG A 125 -18.35 -1.67 3.17
C ARG A 125 -17.82 -3.01 2.66
N CYS A 126 -16.99 -2.95 1.66
CA CYS A 126 -16.40 -4.12 1.03
C CYS A 126 -14.88 -4.03 1.01
N PRO A 127 -14.18 -5.16 1.01
CA PRO A 127 -12.73 -5.18 0.95
C PRO A 127 -12.19 -4.49 -0.31
N TYR A 128 -11.22 -3.65 -0.11
CA TYR A 128 -10.43 -2.99 -1.14
C TYR A 128 -8.98 -3.44 -1.01
N ASP A 129 -8.52 -4.25 -1.94
CA ASP A 129 -7.17 -4.82 -1.96
C ASP A 129 -6.27 -3.98 -2.86
N VAL A 130 -5.34 -3.25 -2.26
CA VAL A 130 -4.34 -2.47 -3.00
C VAL A 130 -3.19 -3.39 -3.39
N ARG A 131 -3.24 -3.93 -4.61
CA ARG A 131 -2.25 -4.89 -5.12
C ARG A 131 -0.81 -4.45 -4.89
N GLY A 132 -0.01 -5.39 -4.39
CA GLY A 132 1.42 -5.18 -4.16
C GLY A 132 1.76 -4.44 -2.87
N THR A 133 0.78 -3.94 -2.10
CA THR A 133 1.02 -3.28 -0.82
C THR A 133 0.72 -4.17 0.39
N GLY A 134 -0.04 -5.27 0.21
CA GLY A 134 -0.58 -6.09 1.28
C GLY A 134 -1.65 -5.39 2.12
N LYS A 135 -2.07 -4.19 1.74
CA LYS A 135 -3.10 -3.43 2.44
C LYS A 135 -4.48 -3.83 1.94
N LYS A 136 -5.34 -4.21 2.88
CA LYS A 136 -6.77 -4.40 2.66
C LYS A 136 -7.50 -3.35 3.48
N LEU A 137 -8.36 -2.60 2.84
CA LEU A 137 -9.16 -1.54 3.46
C LEU A 137 -10.63 -1.89 3.29
N GLN A 138 -11.46 -1.52 4.25
CA GLN A 138 -12.91 -1.56 4.08
C GLN A 138 -13.36 -0.21 3.49
N ARG A 139 -13.99 -0.25 2.30
CA ARG A 139 -14.47 0.94 1.62
C ARG A 139 -15.98 0.84 1.36
N GLU A 140 -16.63 1.96 1.43
CA GLU A 140 -18.04 2.16 1.09
C GLU A 140 -18.25 1.97 -0.41
N ARG A 141 -18.54 0.75 -0.85
CA ARG A 141 -18.60 0.40 -2.29
C ARG A 141 -19.99 0.21 -2.84
N ILE A 142 -20.98 -0.03 -2.01
CA ILE A 142 -22.36 -0.30 -2.40
C ILE A 142 -23.28 0.54 -1.54
N ILE A 143 -24.05 1.42 -2.14
CA ILE A 143 -24.89 2.39 -1.47
C ILE A 143 -26.33 2.23 -1.94
N ARG A 144 -27.30 2.20 -1.05
CA ARG A 144 -28.71 2.20 -1.41
C ARG A 144 -29.08 3.55 -2.01
N ARG A 145 -29.77 3.56 -3.15
CA ARG A 145 -30.15 4.82 -3.83
C ARG A 145 -30.96 5.75 -2.95
N THR A 146 -31.84 5.21 -2.08
CA THR A 146 -32.60 6.01 -1.13
C THR A 146 -31.72 6.76 -0.12
N ALA A 147 -30.57 6.20 0.28
CA ALA A 147 -29.60 6.89 1.11
C ALA A 147 -29.03 8.11 0.38
N PHE A 148 -28.58 7.94 -0.84
CA PHE A 148 -28.08 9.05 -1.66
C PHE A 148 -29.16 10.13 -1.88
N ALA A 149 -30.36 9.74 -2.25
CA ALA A 149 -31.50 10.65 -2.46
C ALA A 149 -31.90 11.41 -1.18
N SER A 150 -31.62 10.88 0.00
CA SER A 150 -31.85 11.54 1.30
C SER A 150 -30.69 12.39 1.79
N GLY A 151 -29.72 12.69 0.91
CA GLY A 151 -28.63 13.62 1.20
C GLY A 151 -27.34 12.99 1.73
N ARG A 152 -27.19 11.64 1.70
CA ARG A 152 -25.91 10.98 1.96
C ARG A 152 -25.05 11.07 0.71
N VAL A 153 -24.36 12.18 0.56
CA VAL A 153 -23.58 12.50 -0.64
C VAL A 153 -22.07 12.41 -0.35
N TRP A 154 -21.31 12.35 -1.42
CA TRP A 154 -19.84 12.35 -1.34
C TRP A 154 -19.33 13.73 -0.96
N HIS A 155 -18.40 13.76 -0.01
CA HIS A 155 -17.74 14.96 0.51
C HIS A 155 -16.23 14.89 0.29
N HIS A 156 -15.59 16.04 0.37
CA HIS A 156 -14.17 16.30 0.11
C HIS A 156 -13.78 16.17 -1.35
N ASP A 157 -13.12 17.20 -1.85
CA ASP A 157 -12.71 17.26 -3.27
C ASP A 157 -11.65 16.22 -3.66
N VAL A 158 -10.88 15.75 -2.69
CA VAL A 158 -9.91 14.65 -2.79
C VAL A 158 -10.07 13.76 -1.55
N HIS A 159 -9.85 12.47 -1.69
CA HIS A 159 -10.10 11.47 -0.64
C HIS A 159 -11.55 11.50 -0.17
N GLU A 160 -12.43 11.56 -1.14
CA GLU A 160 -13.87 11.63 -0.91
C GLU A 160 -14.38 10.44 -0.11
N ASN A 161 -15.30 10.71 0.77
CA ASN A 161 -16.02 9.72 1.55
C ASN A 161 -17.52 10.06 1.56
N LEU A 162 -18.35 9.06 1.79
CA LEU A 162 -19.78 9.23 1.90
C LEU A 162 -20.11 9.78 3.30
N LEU A 163 -20.87 10.87 3.37
CA LEU A 163 -21.39 11.38 4.62
C LEU A 163 -22.51 10.48 5.13
N LEU A 164 -22.26 9.81 6.24
CA LEU A 164 -23.25 9.03 6.97
C LEU A 164 -23.70 9.79 8.23
N LEU A 165 -24.95 9.62 8.60
CA LEU A 165 -25.46 10.08 9.90
C LEU A 165 -25.13 9.04 10.98
N PRO A 166 -25.07 9.43 12.27
CA PRO A 166 -24.67 8.53 13.35
C PRO A 166 -25.51 7.24 13.48
N ASN A 167 -26.77 7.28 13.02
CA ASN A 167 -27.70 6.16 13.11
C ASN A 167 -27.85 5.39 11.77
N ASP A 168 -27.08 5.74 10.74
CA ASP A 168 -27.16 5.04 9.47
C ASP A 168 -26.56 3.63 9.60
N LEU A 169 -27.36 2.61 9.30
CA LEU A 169 -26.88 1.23 9.34
C LEU A 169 -26.02 0.93 8.12
N HIS A 170 -24.89 0.35 8.42
CA HIS A 170 -23.99 -0.20 7.39
C HIS A 170 -23.48 -1.57 7.81
N ASN A 171 -23.28 -2.43 6.82
CA ASN A 171 -22.70 -3.74 7.02
C ASN A 171 -21.29 -3.79 6.41
N GLU A 172 -20.39 -4.52 7.07
CA GLU A 172 -19.09 -4.88 6.54
C GLU A 172 -19.14 -6.28 5.95
N TRP A 173 -18.78 -6.39 4.68
CA TRP A 173 -18.72 -7.65 3.97
C TRP A 173 -17.28 -8.07 3.75
N THR A 174 -17.07 -9.37 3.61
CA THR A 174 -15.75 -9.95 3.28
C THR A 174 -15.59 -10.21 1.79
N VAL A 175 -16.69 -10.27 1.05
CA VAL A 175 -16.80 -10.41 -0.40
C VAL A 175 -18.02 -9.62 -0.86
N PRO A 176 -18.06 -9.06 -2.07
CA PRO A 176 -17.02 -9.10 -3.10
C PRO A 176 -15.79 -8.24 -2.75
N VAL A 177 -14.71 -8.42 -3.49
CA VAL A 177 -13.45 -7.70 -3.29
C VAL A 177 -13.17 -6.79 -4.48
N TRP A 178 -12.94 -5.50 -4.23
CA TRP A 178 -12.38 -4.58 -5.22
C TRP A 178 -10.87 -4.66 -5.18
N ARG A 179 -10.24 -5.01 -6.28
CA ARG A 179 -8.78 -5.11 -6.42
C ARG A 179 -8.26 -3.97 -7.27
N HIS A 180 -7.55 -3.05 -6.62
CA HIS A 180 -6.87 -1.98 -7.32
C HIS A 180 -5.69 -2.51 -8.13
N GLN A 181 -5.67 -2.23 -9.43
CA GLN A 181 -4.52 -2.56 -10.28
C GLN A 181 -3.42 -1.53 -9.98
N PRO A 182 -2.19 -1.95 -9.66
CA PRO A 182 -1.12 -1.00 -9.42
C PRO A 182 -0.76 -0.31 -10.74
N VAL A 183 -1.36 0.81 -10.97
CA VAL A 183 -0.83 1.78 -11.94
C VAL A 183 0.35 2.44 -11.23
N SER A 184 1.48 2.57 -11.92
CA SER A 184 2.63 3.31 -11.38
C SER A 184 2.12 4.64 -10.82
N ILE A 185 2.28 4.87 -9.51
CA ILE A 185 1.82 6.09 -8.84
C ILE A 185 2.53 7.25 -9.53
N LYS A 186 1.86 7.86 -10.50
CA LYS A 186 2.44 8.98 -11.26
C LYS A 186 2.59 10.15 -10.29
N GLN A 187 3.75 10.78 -10.27
CA GLN A 187 3.95 12.06 -9.54
C GLN A 187 2.90 13.12 -9.93
N SER A 188 2.31 12.99 -11.11
CA SER A 188 1.20 13.81 -11.58
C SER A 188 -0.03 13.79 -10.66
N ASN A 189 -0.34 12.66 -10.02
CA ASN A 189 -1.52 12.54 -9.16
C ASN A 189 -1.36 13.35 -7.87
N ARG A 190 -0.16 13.37 -7.28
CA ARG A 190 0.13 14.17 -6.08
C ARG A 190 0.05 15.68 -6.34
N LYS A 191 0.60 16.14 -7.48
CA LYS A 191 0.49 17.55 -7.86
C LYS A 191 -0.95 17.98 -8.07
N ARG A 192 -1.76 17.11 -8.69
CA ARG A 192 -3.19 17.32 -8.85
C ARG A 192 -3.90 17.44 -7.50
N ASN A 193 -3.69 16.47 -6.62
CA ASN A 193 -4.34 16.44 -5.31
C ASN A 193 -3.99 17.69 -4.49
N LEU A 194 -2.71 18.08 -4.45
CA LEU A 194 -2.28 19.32 -3.78
C LEU A 194 -2.92 20.57 -4.41
N ALA A 195 -3.06 20.63 -5.73
CA ALA A 195 -3.71 21.74 -6.40
C ALA A 195 -5.19 21.84 -6.05
N ILE A 196 -5.89 20.69 -5.95
CA ILE A 196 -7.30 20.65 -5.54
C ILE A 196 -7.43 21.09 -4.07
N LEU A 197 -6.65 20.47 -3.16
CA LEU A 197 -6.69 20.78 -1.74
C LEU A 197 -6.29 22.21 -1.41
N GLY A 198 -5.35 22.80 -2.16
CA GLY A 198 -4.92 24.19 -1.98
C GLY A 198 -6.01 25.24 -2.30
N ARG A 199 -7.13 24.83 -2.91
CA ARG A 199 -8.29 25.70 -3.20
C ARG A 199 -9.43 25.50 -2.20
N SER A 200 -9.49 24.32 -1.59
CA SER A 200 -10.50 24.02 -0.59
C SER A 200 -10.15 24.78 0.71
N VAL A 201 -11.11 25.50 1.26
CA VAL A 201 -10.97 26.00 2.64
C VAL A 201 -11.06 24.78 3.54
N ALA A 202 -9.95 24.44 4.19
CA ALA A 202 -9.99 23.32 5.13
C ALA A 202 -10.71 23.75 6.42
N GLU A 203 -11.81 23.07 6.71
CA GLU A 203 -12.69 23.37 7.85
C GLU A 203 -12.70 22.24 8.89
N SER A 204 -12.15 21.08 8.56
CA SER A 204 -12.19 19.90 9.41
C SER A 204 -10.82 19.28 9.68
N ALA A 205 -10.71 18.59 10.81
CA ALA A 205 -9.54 17.80 11.16
C ALA A 205 -9.11 16.84 10.04
N THR A 206 -10.07 16.16 9.42
CA THR A 206 -9.85 15.20 8.32
C THR A 206 -9.26 15.86 7.08
N GLN A 207 -9.72 17.06 6.72
CA GLN A 207 -9.15 17.80 5.58
C GLN A 207 -7.70 18.21 5.86
N TYR A 208 -7.40 18.72 7.05
CA TYR A 208 -6.01 19.04 7.44
C TYR A 208 -5.11 17.81 7.47
N PHE A 209 -5.65 16.64 7.90
CA PHE A 209 -4.94 15.38 7.81
C PHE A 209 -4.57 15.04 6.36
N TYR A 210 -5.51 15.12 5.41
CA TYR A 210 -5.23 14.80 4.01
C TYR A 210 -4.26 15.82 3.36
N ILE A 211 -4.35 17.11 3.69
CA ILE A 211 -3.39 18.11 3.24
C ILE A 211 -1.98 17.77 3.77
N HIS A 212 -1.88 17.43 5.06
CA HIS A 212 -0.63 16.95 5.66
C HIS A 212 -0.06 15.76 4.90
N GLN A 213 -0.89 14.76 4.65
CA GLN A 213 -0.50 13.50 4.02
C GLN A 213 0.00 13.70 2.58
N GLU A 214 -0.69 14.51 1.80
CA GLU A 214 -0.25 14.84 0.43
C GLU A 214 1.08 15.59 0.42
N HIS A 215 1.27 16.57 1.31
CA HIS A 215 2.55 17.25 1.46
C HIS A 215 3.66 16.33 1.95
N TYR A 216 3.37 15.44 2.91
CA TYR A 216 4.31 14.44 3.41
C TYR A 216 4.78 13.52 2.29
N CYS A 217 3.84 12.96 1.53
CA CYS A 217 4.13 12.08 0.40
C CYS A 217 4.83 12.80 -0.76
N ALA A 218 4.61 14.11 -0.94
CA ALA A 218 5.30 14.94 -1.92
C ALA A 218 6.72 15.36 -1.48
N GLY A 219 7.11 15.10 -0.24
CA GLY A 219 8.40 15.52 0.32
C GLY A 219 8.44 16.99 0.76
N ASN A 220 7.31 17.68 0.79
CA ASN A 220 7.18 19.08 1.23
C ASN A 220 7.18 19.18 2.75
N LYS A 221 8.33 18.95 3.38
CA LYS A 221 8.48 18.77 4.83
C LYS A 221 7.86 19.90 5.66
N THR A 222 8.14 21.15 5.32
CA THR A 222 7.65 22.32 6.07
C THR A 222 6.13 22.41 6.05
N ALA A 223 5.50 22.26 4.88
CA ALA A 223 4.04 22.29 4.77
C ALA A 223 3.41 21.06 5.46
N ALA A 224 4.00 19.87 5.29
CA ALA A 224 3.55 18.67 5.99
C ALA A 224 3.58 18.86 7.51
N GLU A 225 4.67 19.40 8.05
CA GLU A 225 4.76 19.69 9.49
C GLU A 225 3.68 20.67 9.94
N GLN A 226 3.53 21.80 9.22
CA GLN A 226 2.54 22.82 9.56
C GLN A 226 1.12 22.25 9.58
N PHE A 227 0.69 21.58 8.52
CA PHE A 227 -0.67 21.03 8.43
C PHE A 227 -0.89 19.86 9.39
N GLY A 228 0.14 19.05 9.65
CA GLY A 228 0.07 18.00 10.67
C GLY A 228 -0.17 18.56 12.09
N ARG A 229 0.51 19.65 12.44
CA ARG A 229 0.26 20.34 13.74
C ARG A 229 -1.14 20.92 13.83
N ILE A 230 -1.65 21.50 12.74
CA ILE A 230 -3.03 21.99 12.69
C ILE A 230 -4.00 20.81 12.86
N ALA A 231 -3.81 19.72 12.14
CA ALA A 231 -4.68 18.54 12.28
C ALA A 231 -4.72 18.03 13.75
N LEU A 232 -3.55 17.96 14.41
CA LEU A 232 -3.47 17.52 15.81
C LEU A 232 -4.13 18.49 16.81
N SER A 233 -4.33 19.76 16.46
CA SER A 233 -5.01 20.72 17.32
C SER A 233 -6.52 20.47 17.44
N PHE A 234 -7.10 19.68 16.53
CA PHE A 234 -8.50 19.31 16.57
C PHE A 234 -8.73 18.15 17.55
N PRO A 235 -9.57 18.30 18.57
CA PRO A 235 -9.83 17.23 19.54
C PRO A 235 -10.56 16.03 18.91
N ASN A 236 -11.35 16.27 17.87
CA ASN A 236 -12.14 15.28 17.14
C ASN A 236 -11.41 14.63 15.94
N LEU A 237 -10.09 14.79 15.85
CA LEU A 237 -9.30 14.03 14.84
C LEU A 237 -9.38 12.55 15.18
N ASP A 238 -9.75 11.74 14.19
CA ASP A 238 -9.78 10.28 14.31
C ASP A 238 -8.45 9.72 14.83
N ASP A 239 -8.50 8.72 15.69
CA ASP A 239 -7.32 8.18 16.35
C ASP A 239 -6.32 7.56 15.35
N SER A 240 -6.79 6.92 14.28
CA SER A 240 -5.89 6.39 13.24
C SER A 240 -5.17 7.52 12.51
N PHE A 241 -5.86 8.62 12.23
CA PHE A 241 -5.24 9.80 11.61
C PHE A 241 -4.29 10.50 12.58
N ARG A 242 -4.68 10.64 13.85
CA ARG A 242 -3.84 11.18 14.92
C ARG A 242 -2.53 10.39 15.06
N TYR A 243 -2.63 9.08 15.06
CA TYR A 243 -1.50 8.18 15.12
C TYR A 243 -0.54 8.39 13.95
N GLU A 244 -1.06 8.42 12.71
CA GLU A 244 -0.27 8.62 11.50
C GLU A 244 0.41 9.98 11.47
N VAL A 245 -0.32 11.05 11.79
CA VAL A 245 0.25 12.40 11.84
C VAL A 245 1.40 12.47 12.85
N GLN A 246 1.23 11.88 14.03
CA GLN A 246 2.27 11.86 15.05
C GLN A 246 3.50 11.06 14.60
N LEU A 247 3.32 9.92 13.94
CA LEU A 247 4.46 9.16 13.36
C LEU A 247 5.19 9.95 12.28
N ASN A 248 4.45 10.63 11.41
CA ASN A 248 5.03 11.44 10.37
C ASN A 248 5.79 12.65 10.95
N LEU A 249 5.20 13.35 11.93
CA LEU A 249 5.86 14.46 12.61
C LEU A 249 7.12 14.03 13.36
N ALA A 250 7.12 12.85 13.98
CA ALA A 250 8.31 12.29 14.60
C ALA A 250 9.50 12.15 13.62
N ARG A 251 9.21 12.00 12.33
CA ARG A 251 10.20 11.89 11.25
C ARG A 251 10.57 13.24 10.61
N LEU A 252 9.67 14.23 10.72
CA LEU A 252 9.81 15.53 10.03
C LEU A 252 10.50 16.59 10.87
N VAL A 253 10.19 16.68 12.18
CA VAL A 253 10.66 17.77 13.03
C VAL A 253 12.15 17.69 13.26
N ALA A 254 12.82 18.86 13.25
CA ALA A 254 14.25 18.94 13.46
C ALA A 254 14.66 18.66 14.92
N SER A 255 13.80 19.00 15.88
CA SER A 255 14.05 18.82 17.30
C SER A 255 13.88 17.35 17.72
N ARG A 256 14.98 16.71 18.11
CA ARG A 256 14.96 15.32 18.62
C ARG A 256 14.08 15.12 19.86
N ARG A 257 13.98 16.15 20.69
CA ARG A 257 13.10 16.15 21.87
C ARG A 257 11.65 16.09 21.42
N GLU A 258 11.31 16.92 20.47
CA GLU A 258 9.96 17.01 19.93
C GLU A 258 9.59 15.76 19.10
N ALA A 259 10.52 15.24 18.29
CA ALA A 259 10.35 13.97 17.60
C ALA A 259 9.98 12.82 18.55
N LEU A 260 10.68 12.75 19.69
CA LEU A 260 10.38 11.77 20.73
C LEU A 260 8.99 12.00 21.36
N GLN A 261 8.58 13.26 21.57
CA GLN A 261 7.23 13.56 22.08
C GLN A 261 6.15 13.08 21.13
N PHE A 262 6.31 13.30 19.82
CA PHE A 262 5.37 12.79 18.83
C PHE A 262 5.36 11.26 18.76
N ALA A 263 6.51 10.60 18.77
CA ALA A 263 6.59 9.14 18.79
C ALA A 263 5.94 8.52 20.05
N LEU A 264 6.12 9.15 21.21
CA LEU A 264 5.46 8.77 22.46
C LEU A 264 3.95 9.05 22.40
N GLY A 265 3.55 10.16 21.79
CA GLY A 265 2.14 10.50 21.56
C GLY A 265 1.48 9.44 20.70
N ALA A 266 2.11 9.04 19.58
CA ALA A 266 1.61 7.94 18.74
C ALA A 266 1.46 6.65 19.56
N HIS A 267 2.49 6.28 20.34
CA HIS A 267 2.38 5.11 21.22
C HIS A 267 1.25 5.23 22.25
N GLY A 268 0.92 6.44 22.70
CA GLY A 268 -0.21 6.68 23.60
C GLY A 268 -1.57 6.42 22.92
N VAL A 269 -1.70 6.67 21.62
CA VAL A 269 -2.92 6.42 20.86
C VAL A 269 -3.13 4.90 20.64
N PHE A 270 -2.12 4.21 20.13
CA PHE A 270 -2.15 2.76 19.89
C PHE A 270 -0.97 2.06 20.57
N PRO A 271 -1.05 1.82 21.90
CA PRO A 271 0.07 1.28 22.67
C PRO A 271 0.43 -0.17 22.30
N TRP A 272 -0.45 -0.87 21.59
CA TRP A 272 -0.22 -2.22 21.09
C TRP A 272 0.43 -2.27 19.69
N CYS A 273 0.69 -1.11 19.08
CA CYS A 273 1.31 -1.04 17.76
C CYS A 273 2.82 -0.86 17.85
N ARG A 274 3.55 -1.66 17.05
CA ARG A 274 5.03 -1.67 17.06
C ARG A 274 5.66 -0.49 16.32
N GLU A 275 4.95 0.16 15.42
CA GLU A 275 5.45 1.24 14.55
C GLU A 275 5.94 2.45 15.37
N ALA A 276 5.17 2.85 16.39
CA ALA A 276 5.55 3.95 17.27
C ALA A 276 6.81 3.58 18.10
N ILE A 277 6.85 2.35 18.60
CA ILE A 277 8.00 1.86 19.34
C ILE A 277 9.24 1.79 18.45
N ALA A 278 9.10 1.33 17.20
CA ALA A 278 10.21 1.33 16.25
C ALA A 278 10.75 2.75 16.02
N SER A 279 9.86 3.76 15.91
CA SER A 279 10.26 5.17 15.80
C SER A 279 11.03 5.64 17.05
N ILE A 280 10.59 5.29 18.25
CA ILE A 280 11.29 5.62 19.51
C ILE A 280 12.69 4.98 19.56
N ILE A 281 12.81 3.72 19.13
CA ILE A 281 14.09 3.00 19.07
C ILE A 281 15.03 3.69 18.06
N MET A 282 14.56 4.05 16.88
CA MET A 282 15.38 4.75 15.88
C MET A 282 15.90 6.08 16.41
N LEU A 283 15.08 6.86 17.13
CA LEU A 283 15.52 8.09 17.79
C LEU A 283 16.53 7.85 18.91
N ALA A 284 16.47 6.70 19.60
CA ALA A 284 17.47 6.30 20.58
C ALA A 284 18.80 5.93 19.91
N PHE A 285 18.79 5.29 18.74
CA PHE A 285 20.00 5.01 17.96
C PHE A 285 20.73 6.29 17.54
N GLU A 286 20.01 7.31 17.09
CA GLU A 286 20.61 8.61 16.72
C GLU A 286 21.32 9.30 17.88
N ARG A 287 21.01 8.91 19.12
CA ARG A 287 21.66 9.40 20.35
C ARG A 287 22.67 8.42 20.94
N ASN A 288 22.89 7.31 20.29
CA ASN A 288 23.68 6.19 20.82
C ASN A 288 23.20 5.74 22.23
N ASP A 289 21.88 5.87 22.50
CA ASP A 289 21.26 5.54 23.79
C ASP A 289 20.82 4.06 23.80
N GLY A 290 21.79 3.16 23.99
CA GLY A 290 21.53 1.72 24.00
C GLY A 290 20.58 1.29 25.13
N ARG A 291 20.61 1.99 26.28
CA ARG A 291 19.71 1.69 27.41
C ARG A 291 18.25 1.90 27.00
N ARG A 292 17.93 3.04 26.39
CA ARG A 292 16.59 3.35 25.91
C ARG A 292 16.19 2.45 24.76
N ALA A 293 17.08 2.24 23.80
CA ALA A 293 16.82 1.36 22.65
C ALA A 293 16.46 -0.06 23.11
N SER A 294 17.26 -0.65 24.04
CA SER A 294 17.00 -2.00 24.52
C SER A 294 15.73 -2.11 25.39
N PHE A 295 15.38 -1.07 26.15
CA PHE A 295 14.14 -1.03 26.92
C PHE A 295 12.92 -1.09 26.00
N TRP A 296 12.88 -0.26 24.95
CA TRP A 296 11.76 -0.24 24.02
C TRP A 296 11.74 -1.47 23.10
N ALA A 297 12.89 -2.01 22.74
CA ALA A 297 12.98 -3.27 22.00
C ALA A 297 12.35 -4.42 22.77
N GLU A 298 12.61 -4.52 24.08
CA GLU A 298 11.98 -5.52 24.93
C GLU A 298 10.46 -5.41 24.92
N ARG A 299 9.92 -4.19 25.10
CA ARG A 299 8.47 -3.94 25.01
C ARG A 299 7.91 -4.30 23.63
N MET A 300 8.59 -3.91 22.55
CA MET A 300 8.16 -4.22 21.18
C MET A 300 8.02 -5.72 20.95
N MET A 301 8.94 -6.53 21.48
CA MET A 301 8.93 -7.97 21.29
C MET A 301 7.79 -8.69 22.04
N TRP A 302 7.24 -8.10 23.08
CA TRP A 302 6.08 -8.63 23.79
C TRP A 302 4.73 -8.35 23.10
N LEU A 303 4.69 -7.42 22.16
CA LEU A 303 3.45 -7.07 21.47
C LEU A 303 3.17 -8.03 20.31
N PRO A 304 2.04 -8.76 20.33
CA PRO A 304 1.61 -9.54 19.18
C PRO A 304 1.19 -8.63 18.03
N GLU A 305 1.09 -9.17 16.84
CA GLU A 305 0.43 -8.45 15.74
C GLU A 305 -1.05 -8.22 16.10
N PRO A 306 -1.54 -6.97 16.01
CA PRO A 306 -2.93 -6.67 16.35
C PRO A 306 -3.90 -7.36 15.38
N LYS A 307 -5.08 -7.73 15.86
CA LYS A 307 -6.16 -8.24 15.01
C LYS A 307 -6.56 -7.17 14.00
N GLU A 308 -7.06 -7.57 12.86
CA GLU A 308 -7.39 -6.66 11.74
C GLU A 308 -8.24 -5.47 12.18
N LYS A 309 -9.26 -5.70 13.01
CA LYS A 309 -10.15 -4.65 13.57
C LYS A 309 -9.45 -3.64 14.49
N ASP A 310 -8.32 -4.01 15.08
CA ASP A 310 -7.57 -3.20 16.05
C ASP A 310 -6.34 -2.54 15.39
N ARG A 311 -6.17 -2.70 14.07
CA ARG A 311 -5.07 -2.14 13.29
C ARG A 311 -5.34 -0.69 12.93
N PRO A 312 -4.39 0.24 13.18
CA PRO A 312 -4.50 1.57 12.60
C PRO A 312 -4.33 1.49 11.08
N TRP A 313 -4.80 2.50 10.39
CA TRP A 313 -4.64 2.66 8.94
C TRP A 313 -3.17 2.45 8.47
N THR A 314 -2.19 2.90 9.26
CA THR A 314 -0.74 2.83 8.95
C THR A 314 -0.06 1.57 9.43
N HIS A 315 -0.82 0.51 9.73
CA HIS A 315 -0.24 -0.75 10.18
C HIS A 315 0.83 -1.26 9.20
N GLU A 316 2.03 -1.52 9.72
CA GLU A 316 3.17 -2.01 8.94
C GLU A 316 3.59 -3.41 9.41
N VAL A 317 3.11 -4.44 8.71
CA VAL A 317 3.39 -5.87 9.02
C VAL A 317 4.88 -6.17 9.21
N LYS A 318 5.76 -5.43 8.54
CA LYS A 318 7.22 -5.63 8.66
C LYS A 318 7.74 -5.57 10.11
N TRP A 319 7.10 -4.76 10.98
CA TRP A 319 7.52 -4.63 12.37
C TRP A 319 7.16 -5.84 13.24
N TYR A 320 6.25 -6.69 12.77
CA TYR A 320 5.86 -7.93 13.43
C TYR A 320 6.63 -9.15 12.89
N GLY A 321 7.41 -8.93 11.86
CA GLY A 321 8.32 -9.90 11.25
C GLY A 321 9.79 -9.57 11.47
N TRP A 322 10.59 -9.85 10.46
CA TRP A 322 12.04 -9.75 10.50
C TRP A 322 12.58 -8.35 10.86
N ALA A 323 11.93 -7.27 10.36
CA ALA A 323 12.41 -5.91 10.63
C ALA A 323 12.33 -5.55 12.12
N GLY A 324 11.28 -6.04 12.81
CA GLY A 324 11.18 -5.87 14.26
C GLY A 324 12.24 -6.65 15.02
N LEU A 325 12.51 -7.89 14.60
CA LEU A 325 13.58 -8.72 15.19
C LEU A 325 14.97 -8.12 14.99
N ASP A 326 15.27 -7.64 13.77
CA ASP A 326 16.54 -6.97 13.47
C ASP A 326 16.72 -5.70 14.31
N LEU A 327 15.69 -4.86 14.35
CA LEU A 327 15.72 -3.63 15.15
C LEU A 327 15.96 -3.92 16.64
N ALA A 328 15.31 -4.95 17.17
CA ALA A 328 15.50 -5.38 18.56
C ALA A 328 16.91 -5.95 18.81
N ALA A 329 17.43 -6.78 17.92
CA ALA A 329 18.78 -7.33 18.02
C ALA A 329 19.85 -6.22 18.01
N ARG A 330 19.71 -5.25 17.10
CA ARG A 330 20.59 -4.07 17.07
C ARG A 330 20.50 -3.23 18.34
N SER A 331 19.29 -3.11 18.90
CA SER A 331 19.07 -2.40 20.17
C SER A 331 19.80 -3.06 21.33
N TYR A 332 19.78 -4.39 21.39
CA TYR A 332 20.51 -5.12 22.42
C TYR A 332 22.02 -5.04 22.22
N ARG A 333 22.52 -5.05 20.99
CA ARG A 333 23.95 -4.83 20.72
C ARG A 333 24.41 -3.45 21.16
N LEU A 334 23.63 -2.41 20.84
CA LEU A 334 23.92 -1.05 21.27
C LEU A 334 23.93 -0.91 22.79
N ALA A 335 23.19 -1.74 23.52
CA ALA A 335 23.11 -1.79 24.97
C ALA A 335 24.14 -2.74 25.62
N ASP A 336 25.10 -3.26 24.84
CA ASP A 336 26.07 -4.27 25.28
C ASP A 336 25.42 -5.53 25.88
N LYS A 337 24.39 -6.03 25.24
CA LYS A 337 23.66 -7.26 25.61
C LYS A 337 23.74 -8.32 24.48
N PRO A 338 24.95 -8.80 24.11
CA PRO A 338 25.16 -9.64 22.93
C PRO A 338 24.37 -10.94 22.99
N ARG A 339 24.29 -11.60 24.15
CA ARG A 339 23.50 -12.86 24.28
C ARG A 339 22.04 -12.70 23.95
N LYS A 340 21.40 -11.57 24.32
CA LYS A 340 20.01 -11.28 23.93
C LYS A 340 19.91 -11.02 22.43
N ALA A 341 20.87 -10.30 21.86
CA ALA A 341 20.93 -10.03 20.44
C ALA A 341 21.07 -11.31 19.61
N ASP A 342 21.96 -12.21 20.02
CA ASP A 342 22.22 -13.47 19.34
C ASP A 342 21.01 -14.43 19.43
N GLY A 343 20.34 -14.46 20.58
CA GLY A 343 19.09 -15.21 20.73
C GLY A 343 17.98 -14.74 19.80
N LEU A 344 17.84 -13.43 19.57
CA LEU A 344 16.88 -12.90 18.58
C LEU A 344 17.32 -13.18 17.16
N GLN A 345 18.59 -13.13 16.84
CA GLN A 345 19.08 -13.52 15.52
C GLN A 345 18.86 -15.00 15.24
N TRP A 346 19.03 -15.86 16.25
CA TRP A 346 18.67 -17.27 16.12
C TRP A 346 17.17 -17.45 15.86
N ALA A 347 16.29 -16.72 16.57
CA ALA A 347 14.85 -16.71 16.32
C ALA A 347 14.52 -16.19 14.91
N PHE A 348 15.26 -15.18 14.45
CA PHE A 348 15.18 -14.65 13.10
C PHE A 348 15.47 -15.72 12.04
N HIS A 349 16.41 -16.62 12.24
CA HIS A 349 16.71 -17.72 11.33
C HIS A 349 15.67 -18.85 11.35
N LYS A 350 14.90 -18.94 12.42
CA LYS A 350 13.90 -20.01 12.63
C LYS A 350 12.52 -19.69 12.05
N TYR A 351 12.21 -18.40 11.83
CA TYR A 351 10.95 -18.00 11.21
C TYR A 351 11.08 -18.02 9.69
N GLU A 352 10.07 -18.56 9.00
CA GLU A 352 9.92 -18.38 7.55
C GLU A 352 10.01 -16.88 7.22
N LYS A 353 11.01 -16.50 6.47
CA LYS A 353 11.27 -15.11 6.15
C LYS A 353 10.58 -14.73 4.85
N PRO A 354 9.97 -13.55 4.81
CA PRO A 354 9.58 -12.97 3.54
C PRO A 354 10.84 -12.78 2.69
N ALA A 355 10.70 -13.06 1.40
CA ALA A 355 11.72 -12.75 0.42
C ALA A 355 12.20 -11.30 0.60
N ILE A 356 13.51 -11.10 0.70
CA ILE A 356 14.07 -9.75 0.68
C ILE A 356 13.85 -9.25 -0.75
N ARG A 357 12.89 -8.35 -0.95
CA ARG A 357 12.79 -7.60 -2.20
C ARG A 357 13.94 -6.61 -2.24
N LEU A 358 14.97 -6.93 -2.97
CA LEU A 358 15.91 -5.93 -3.43
C LEU A 358 15.15 -5.07 -4.45
N THR A 359 14.68 -3.91 -4.03
CA THR A 359 13.99 -2.99 -4.93
C THR A 359 15.02 -2.31 -5.82
N GLN A 360 14.62 -1.91 -7.02
CA GLN A 360 15.43 -1.10 -7.93
C GLN A 360 16.08 0.11 -7.25
N LYS A 361 15.46 0.61 -6.20
CA LYS A 361 15.94 1.72 -5.36
C LYS A 361 17.11 1.34 -4.45
N THR A 362 17.22 0.06 -4.05
CA THR A 362 18.35 -0.47 -3.27
C THR A 362 19.56 -0.71 -4.16
N LEU A 363 19.34 -0.86 -5.46
CA LEU A 363 20.35 -1.20 -6.47
C LEU A 363 20.81 0.00 -7.31
N GLY A 364 20.27 1.20 -7.03
CA GLY A 364 20.54 2.41 -7.82
C GLY A 364 19.60 2.56 -9.02
N ASP A 365 19.55 3.78 -9.56
CA ASP A 365 18.66 4.18 -10.67
C ASP A 365 19.12 3.68 -12.06
N SER A 366 19.97 2.66 -12.16
CA SER A 366 20.32 2.12 -13.45
C SER A 366 19.10 1.45 -14.07
N THR A 367 18.43 2.19 -14.94
CA THR A 367 17.20 1.77 -15.64
C THR A 367 17.42 0.65 -16.67
N ARG A 368 18.61 0.06 -16.72
CA ARG A 368 18.95 -1.05 -17.60
C ARG A 368 19.18 -2.32 -16.80
N SER A 369 18.07 -2.98 -16.54
CA SER A 369 17.97 -4.41 -16.56
C SER A 369 18.74 -5.22 -15.54
N VAL A 370 18.42 -5.03 -14.27
CA VAL A 370 18.50 -6.15 -13.35
C VAL A 370 17.13 -6.40 -12.78
N SER A 371 16.48 -7.41 -13.25
CA SER A 371 15.34 -7.96 -12.53
C SER A 371 15.91 -8.87 -11.45
N PHE A 372 16.16 -8.32 -10.25
CA PHE A 372 16.22 -9.17 -9.09
C PHE A 372 14.81 -9.69 -8.85
N ARG A 373 14.57 -10.91 -9.26
CA ARG A 373 13.45 -11.64 -8.71
C ARG A 373 13.88 -12.10 -7.33
N GLU A 374 13.23 -11.56 -6.33
CA GLU A 374 13.22 -11.98 -4.93
C GLU A 374 14.45 -12.78 -4.47
N ALA A 375 15.34 -12.13 -3.72
CA ALA A 375 16.30 -12.89 -2.91
C ALA A 375 15.49 -13.62 -1.84
N TRP A 376 15.41 -14.92 -1.96
CA TRP A 376 14.70 -15.77 -1.03
C TRP A 376 15.63 -16.18 0.11
N LEU A 377 15.34 -15.76 1.33
CA LEU A 377 15.91 -16.31 2.54
C LEU A 377 14.95 -17.39 3.05
N GLY A 378 15.03 -18.58 2.48
CA GLY A 378 14.32 -19.74 3.00
C GLY A 378 15.19 -20.48 4.00
N THR A 379 14.68 -20.82 5.16
CA THR A 379 15.25 -21.91 5.94
C THR A 379 14.69 -23.19 5.36
N ALA A 380 15.54 -23.97 4.69
CA ALA A 380 15.24 -25.38 4.46
C ALA A 380 14.93 -26.05 5.82
N ALA A 381 14.26 -27.19 5.82
CA ALA A 381 13.85 -27.92 7.03
C ALA A 381 15.00 -28.24 8.03
N GLN A 382 16.21 -27.81 7.72
CA GLN A 382 17.37 -27.81 8.62
C GLN A 382 17.75 -26.38 8.98
N PRO A 383 17.84 -26.03 10.27
CA PRO A 383 18.02 -24.67 10.77
C PRO A 383 19.39 -24.04 10.44
N GLU A 384 20.24 -24.73 9.72
CA GLU A 384 21.64 -24.36 9.46
C GLU A 384 21.88 -23.86 8.03
N THR A 385 20.85 -23.82 7.16
CA THR A 385 21.04 -23.48 5.74
C THR A 385 20.20 -22.25 5.37
N ILE A 386 20.88 -21.18 5.00
CA ILE A 386 20.23 -19.98 4.44
C ILE A 386 20.39 -20.05 2.92
N GLU A 387 19.28 -20.03 2.20
CA GLU A 387 19.28 -20.06 0.75
C GLU A 387 19.00 -18.63 0.21
N HIS A 388 19.92 -18.11 -0.61
CA HIS A 388 19.78 -16.87 -1.33
C HIS A 388 19.74 -17.15 -2.82
N VAL A 389 18.73 -16.64 -3.50
CA VAL A 389 18.59 -16.79 -4.96
C VAL A 389 18.69 -15.42 -5.61
N PHE A 390 19.62 -15.26 -6.54
CA PHE A 390 19.83 -14.04 -7.32
C PHE A 390 19.66 -14.30 -8.81
N LEU A 391 19.05 -13.34 -9.49
CA LEU A 391 19.07 -13.27 -10.95
C LEU A 391 20.00 -12.12 -11.36
N VAL A 392 21.09 -12.43 -12.06
CA VAL A 392 22.09 -11.43 -12.46
C VAL A 392 22.26 -11.43 -13.97
N ARG A 393 22.33 -10.24 -14.57
CA ARG A 393 22.78 -10.05 -15.96
C ARG A 393 24.26 -9.68 -15.96
N PRO A 394 25.12 -10.51 -16.57
CA PRO A 394 26.56 -10.33 -16.50
C PRO A 394 27.12 -9.10 -17.25
N ASP A 395 26.34 -8.47 -18.11
CA ASP A 395 26.71 -7.32 -18.91
C ASP A 395 26.65 -5.98 -18.12
N ASP A 396 26.04 -5.97 -16.93
CA ASP A 396 25.95 -4.79 -16.07
C ASP A 396 27.02 -4.85 -14.96
N LYS A 397 28.11 -4.08 -15.16
CA LYS A 397 29.24 -4.05 -14.22
C LYS A 397 28.87 -3.52 -12.83
N GLU A 398 27.96 -2.59 -12.74
CA GLU A 398 27.55 -1.99 -11.46
C GLU A 398 26.74 -2.98 -10.64
N THR A 399 25.79 -3.66 -11.27
CA THR A 399 25.02 -4.72 -10.65
C THR A 399 25.86 -5.90 -10.24
N MET A 400 26.86 -6.25 -11.06
CA MET A 400 27.83 -7.28 -10.73
C MET A 400 28.62 -6.93 -9.47
N ALA A 401 29.07 -5.66 -9.35
CA ALA A 401 29.80 -5.19 -8.19
C ALA A 401 28.92 -5.22 -6.93
N MET A 402 27.67 -4.78 -7.03
CA MET A 402 26.69 -4.80 -5.93
C MET A 402 26.31 -6.22 -5.51
N SER A 403 26.14 -7.12 -6.46
CA SER A 403 25.87 -8.53 -6.18
C SER A 403 27.03 -9.22 -5.48
N LYS A 404 28.29 -8.94 -5.89
CA LYS A 404 29.48 -9.41 -5.21
C LYS A 404 29.60 -8.86 -3.79
N GLN A 405 29.31 -7.57 -3.59
CA GLN A 405 29.30 -6.96 -2.27
C GLN A 405 28.23 -7.59 -1.38
N PHE A 406 27.03 -7.81 -1.89
CA PHE A 406 25.96 -8.47 -1.15
C PHE A 406 26.32 -9.92 -0.79
N ILE A 407 26.86 -10.69 -1.73
CA ILE A 407 27.34 -12.06 -1.47
C ILE A 407 28.44 -12.05 -0.41
N HIS A 408 29.35 -11.09 -0.46
CA HIS A 408 30.40 -10.92 0.54
C HIS A 408 29.79 -10.60 1.91
N ASP A 409 28.84 -9.67 1.98
CA ASP A 409 28.26 -9.21 3.26
C ASP A 409 27.36 -10.26 3.91
N VAL A 410 26.63 -11.04 3.09
CA VAL A 410 25.72 -12.08 3.57
C VAL A 410 26.44 -13.42 3.72
N GLY A 411 27.43 -13.70 2.88
CA GLY A 411 28.21 -14.93 2.87
C GLY A 411 29.38 -14.95 3.86
N GLN A 412 29.58 -13.90 4.67
CA GLN A 412 30.52 -13.92 5.79
C GLN A 412 30.05 -14.96 6.80
N PRO A 413 30.60 -16.18 6.84
CA PRO A 413 30.08 -17.22 7.73
C PRO A 413 30.35 -16.83 9.16
N ARG A 414 29.32 -16.82 9.95
CA ARG A 414 29.48 -17.15 11.37
C ARG A 414 29.84 -18.64 11.38
N ALA A 415 30.80 -19.02 12.19
CA ALA A 415 31.48 -20.31 12.18
C ALA A 415 30.58 -21.57 12.27
N THR A 416 29.27 -21.45 12.21
CA THR A 416 28.29 -22.53 12.36
C THR A 416 27.16 -22.53 11.32
N GLU A 417 27.11 -21.59 10.36
CA GLU A 417 26.00 -21.49 9.40
C GLU A 417 26.49 -21.72 7.97
N ARG A 418 25.91 -22.66 7.27
CA ARG A 418 26.07 -22.84 5.82
C ARG A 418 25.01 -22.00 5.11
N ALA A 419 25.44 -20.91 4.48
CA ALA A 419 24.57 -20.17 3.58
C ALA A 419 24.69 -20.77 2.17
N MET A 420 23.57 -21.16 1.59
CA MET A 420 23.49 -21.58 0.19
C MET A 420 23.01 -20.39 -0.63
N ILE A 421 23.86 -19.90 -1.53
CA ILE A 421 23.51 -18.82 -2.46
C ILE A 421 23.30 -19.43 -3.82
N SER A 422 22.09 -19.34 -4.34
CA SER A 422 21.76 -19.75 -5.70
C SER A 422 21.78 -18.51 -6.59
N VAL A 423 22.63 -18.49 -7.59
CA VAL A 423 22.68 -17.43 -8.59
C VAL A 423 22.02 -17.94 -9.86
N HIS A 424 20.89 -17.34 -10.21
CA HIS A 424 20.23 -17.64 -11.48
C HIS A 424 20.73 -16.68 -12.54
N ILE A 425 21.30 -17.22 -13.60
CA ILE A 425 21.81 -16.48 -14.76
C ILE A 425 20.80 -16.67 -15.89
N GLU A 426 20.39 -15.57 -16.55
CA GLU A 426 19.47 -15.66 -17.69
C GLU A 426 20.02 -16.59 -18.78
N ASP A 427 19.10 -17.33 -19.43
CA ASP A 427 19.44 -18.38 -20.42
C ASP A 427 20.50 -17.94 -21.43
N GLY A 428 21.59 -18.70 -21.50
CA GLY A 428 22.67 -18.50 -22.43
C GLY A 428 23.88 -17.71 -21.94
N MET A 429 23.90 -17.28 -20.69
CA MET A 429 25.03 -16.54 -20.13
C MET A 429 25.89 -17.39 -19.21
N VAL A 430 27.21 -17.25 -19.35
CA VAL A 430 28.22 -17.97 -18.53
C VAL A 430 28.58 -17.10 -17.32
N PRO A 431 28.56 -17.64 -16.07
CA PRO A 431 29.02 -16.91 -14.90
C PRO A 431 30.48 -16.46 -15.07
N PRO A 432 30.85 -15.26 -14.62
CA PRO A 432 32.23 -14.82 -14.63
C PRO A 432 33.10 -15.72 -13.77
N HIS A 433 34.29 -16.05 -14.25
CA HIS A 433 35.25 -16.99 -13.61
C HIS A 433 35.64 -16.62 -12.17
N ASP A 434 35.48 -15.39 -11.76
CA ASP A 434 35.80 -14.90 -10.41
C ASP A 434 34.71 -15.17 -9.36
N TRP A 435 33.52 -15.60 -9.80
CA TRP A 435 32.43 -15.94 -8.91
C TRP A 435 32.68 -17.20 -8.10
N ASP A 436 33.27 -18.20 -8.71
CA ASP A 436 33.64 -19.45 -8.01
C ASP A 436 34.56 -19.17 -6.85
N LYS A 437 35.50 -18.23 -7.01
CA LYS A 437 36.45 -17.86 -5.95
C LYS A 437 35.78 -17.12 -4.81
N LEU A 438 34.84 -16.24 -5.12
CA LEU A 438 34.06 -15.49 -4.12
C LEU A 438 33.19 -16.43 -3.29
N VAL A 439 32.51 -17.35 -3.94
CA VAL A 439 31.64 -18.34 -3.30
C VAL A 439 32.43 -19.28 -2.40
N ILE A 440 33.59 -19.79 -2.85
CA ILE A 440 34.46 -20.64 -2.05
C ILE A 440 34.99 -19.88 -0.83
N ALA A 441 35.42 -18.63 -1.01
CA ALA A 441 35.94 -17.80 0.08
C ALA A 441 34.90 -17.46 1.15
N SER A 442 33.62 -17.39 0.77
CA SER A 442 32.51 -17.10 1.69
C SER A 442 31.86 -18.35 2.31
N GLY A 443 32.33 -19.54 1.99
CA GLY A 443 31.75 -20.81 2.46
C GLY A 443 30.36 -21.11 1.88
N VAL A 444 30.00 -20.45 0.79
CA VAL A 444 28.71 -20.58 0.10
C VAL A 444 28.85 -21.59 -1.02
N THR A 445 27.83 -22.41 -1.25
CA THR A 445 27.79 -23.36 -2.37
C THR A 445 27.10 -22.73 -3.57
N LEU A 446 27.78 -22.61 -4.68
CA LEU A 446 27.21 -22.17 -5.95
C LEU A 446 26.42 -23.35 -6.55
N ILE A 447 25.15 -23.08 -6.83
CA ILE A 447 24.31 -23.99 -7.59
C ILE A 447 24.21 -23.42 -9.00
N ASP A 448 24.61 -24.22 -9.99
CA ASP A 448 24.53 -23.80 -11.40
C ASP A 448 23.07 -23.73 -11.89
N ALA A 449 22.86 -23.09 -13.04
CA ALA A 449 21.51 -22.84 -13.57
C ALA A 449 20.73 -24.13 -13.91
N GLU A 450 21.40 -25.25 -14.21
CA GLU A 450 20.74 -26.53 -14.47
C GLU A 450 20.21 -27.14 -13.18
N ASN A 451 20.96 -27.12 -12.11
CA ASN A 451 20.54 -27.57 -10.78
C ASN A 451 19.38 -26.73 -10.22
N ILE A 452 19.31 -25.43 -10.54
CA ILE A 452 18.20 -24.58 -10.14
C ILE A 452 16.89 -25.01 -10.81
N LYS A 453 16.91 -25.37 -12.09
CA LYS A 453 15.71 -25.88 -12.80
C LYS A 453 15.18 -27.15 -12.14
N GLU A 454 16.06 -28.06 -11.73
CA GLU A 454 15.67 -29.29 -11.01
C GLU A 454 15.09 -28.98 -9.60
N ILE A 455 15.72 -28.08 -8.85
CA ILE A 455 15.26 -27.69 -7.51
C ILE A 455 13.90 -26.98 -7.59
N LEU A 456 13.70 -26.10 -8.58
CA LEU A 456 12.42 -25.40 -8.79
C LEU A 456 11.33 -26.35 -9.32
N ALA A 457 11.69 -27.36 -10.11
CA ALA A 457 10.76 -28.39 -10.59
C ALA A 457 10.33 -29.35 -9.47
N ALA A 458 11.23 -29.69 -8.56
CA ALA A 458 10.94 -30.54 -7.41
C ALA A 458 10.10 -29.87 -6.32
N LYS A 459 9.98 -28.52 -6.32
CA LYS A 459 9.17 -27.74 -5.36
C LYS A 459 7.80 -27.32 -5.90
N LYS A 460 7.31 -27.88 -7.03
CA LYS A 460 5.90 -27.74 -7.42
C LYS A 460 5.08 -28.79 -6.69
N PRO A 461 4.02 -28.34 -5.95
CA PRO A 461 3.11 -29.25 -5.24
C PRO A 461 2.29 -30.11 -6.20
#